data_d503353759c46e0174409c538e7840d3
#
_entry.id   d503353759c46e0174409c538e7840d3
#
_cell.length_a   1.000
_cell.length_b   1.000
_cell.length_c   1.000
_cell.angle_alpha   90.00
_cell.angle_beta   90.00
_cell.angle_gamma   90.00
#
_symmetry.space_group_name_H-M   'P 1'
#
loop_
_entity.id
_entity.type
_entity.pdbx_description
1 polymer ?
#
loop_
_entity_poly.entity_id
_entity_poly.type
_entity_poly.pdbx_seq_one_letter_code
_entity_poly.pdbx_strand_id
1 'polypeptide(L)'
;YQWKADEYDNEEMPILKITKSSFGSYQWCPKKYQFNYIERLPQDQTEAMRKGTIVHNAREEFFNTFDVKKAESMSHSELVNYCMSLHPIDDYSEMYETMSIFEANRFIESKEEGLLESFIPVANEVLLDAEIVIDKNTNPKFPLDRDYTVHLQGIIDRMFLEDGSHIPFELKTG
;
A
#
# COMPACT_ATOMS: atom_id res chain seq x y z
N TYR A 1 -10.17 5.02 -3.85
CA TYR A 1 -10.54 4.15 -4.98
C TYR A 1 -12.05 3.91 -4.94
N GLN A 2 -12.79 4.59 -5.82
CA GLN A 2 -14.22 4.33 -5.99
C GLN A 2 -14.38 3.17 -6.98
N TRP A 3 -14.84 2.06 -6.50
CA TRP A 3 -15.33 0.96 -7.33
C TRP A 3 -16.51 1.47 -8.15
N LYS A 4 -16.37 1.57 -9.45
CA LYS A 4 -17.53 1.80 -10.31
C LYS A 4 -18.24 0.48 -10.52
N ALA A 5 -19.51 0.43 -10.10
CA ALA A 5 -20.39 -0.73 -10.28
C ALA A 5 -20.69 -1.03 -11.77
N ASP A 6 -20.34 -0.10 -12.64
CA ASP A 6 -20.77 -0.06 -14.02
C ASP A 6 -19.93 -0.94 -14.98
N GLU A 7 -18.92 -1.67 -14.47
CA GLU A 7 -18.10 -2.58 -15.27
C GLU A 7 -18.59 -4.04 -15.28
N TYR A 8 -19.81 -4.30 -14.79
CA TYR A 8 -20.37 -5.66 -14.74
C TYR A 8 -21.21 -6.02 -15.99
N ASP A 9 -21.10 -5.27 -17.04
CA ASP A 9 -22.03 -5.36 -18.19
C ASP A 9 -21.48 -6.17 -19.38
N ASN A 10 -20.87 -7.34 -19.10
CA ASN A 10 -20.75 -8.38 -20.11
C ASN A 10 -21.42 -9.64 -19.59
N GLU A 11 -22.60 -9.96 -20.10
CA GLU A 11 -23.40 -11.13 -19.72
C GLU A 11 -22.68 -12.47 -19.90
N GLU A 12 -21.56 -12.51 -20.64
CA GLU A 12 -20.82 -13.73 -20.97
C GLU A 12 -19.79 -14.16 -19.92
N MET A 13 -19.10 -13.21 -19.25
CA MET A 13 -18.16 -13.55 -18.15
C MET A 13 -18.14 -12.43 -17.09
N PRO A 14 -18.79 -12.64 -15.94
CA PRO A 14 -18.75 -11.64 -14.88
C PRO A 14 -17.35 -11.52 -14.29
N ILE A 15 -16.86 -10.29 -14.18
CA ILE A 15 -15.56 -9.97 -13.61
C ILE A 15 -15.72 -9.78 -12.11
N LEU A 16 -15.01 -10.58 -11.32
CA LEU A 16 -14.94 -10.45 -9.88
C LEU A 16 -13.62 -9.80 -9.46
N LYS A 17 -13.69 -8.59 -8.96
CA LYS A 17 -12.50 -7.90 -8.41
C LYS A 17 -12.29 -8.25 -6.95
N ILE A 18 -11.13 -8.80 -6.63
CA ILE A 18 -10.75 -9.21 -5.28
C ILE A 18 -9.50 -8.45 -4.85
N THR A 19 -9.59 -7.79 -3.69
CA THR A 19 -8.44 -7.16 -3.02
C THR A 19 -8.07 -7.97 -1.78
N LYS A 20 -6.84 -7.79 -1.26
CA LYS A 20 -6.40 -8.36 0.02
C LYS A 20 -7.40 -8.05 1.14
N SER A 21 -7.88 -6.80 1.23
CA SER A 21 -8.84 -6.37 2.26
C SER A 21 -10.21 -7.02 2.11
N SER A 22 -10.72 -7.12 0.87
CA SER A 22 -12.02 -7.76 0.61
C SER A 22 -11.96 -9.25 0.89
N PHE A 23 -10.88 -9.93 0.46
CA PHE A 23 -10.68 -11.36 0.72
C PHE A 23 -10.53 -11.64 2.22
N GLY A 24 -9.72 -10.86 2.95
CA GLY A 24 -9.57 -10.98 4.40
C GLY A 24 -10.89 -10.75 5.14
N SER A 25 -11.70 -9.77 4.69
CA SER A 25 -13.03 -9.53 5.25
C SER A 25 -13.97 -10.74 5.07
N TYR A 26 -13.94 -11.35 3.88
CA TYR A 26 -14.73 -12.56 3.60
C TYR A 26 -14.30 -13.74 4.48
N GLN A 27 -12.99 -13.99 4.58
CA GLN A 27 -12.46 -15.08 5.41
C GLN A 27 -12.83 -14.91 6.89
N TRP A 28 -12.80 -13.67 7.38
CA TRP A 28 -13.11 -13.40 8.79
C TRP A 28 -14.61 -13.44 9.07
N CYS A 29 -15.44 -12.84 8.23
CA CYS A 29 -16.90 -12.80 8.36
C CYS A 29 -17.57 -12.54 7.01
N PRO A 30 -18.12 -13.57 6.34
CA PRO A 30 -18.81 -13.42 5.07
C PRO A 30 -19.97 -12.40 5.11
N LYS A 31 -20.64 -12.26 6.25
CA LYS A 31 -21.70 -11.27 6.44
C LYS A 31 -21.17 -9.84 6.43
N LYS A 32 -20.00 -9.60 7.05
CA LYS A 32 -19.30 -8.31 6.99
C LYS A 32 -18.87 -7.99 5.55
N TYR A 33 -18.36 -9.00 4.83
CA TYR A 33 -18.04 -8.84 3.41
C TYR A 33 -19.28 -8.43 2.59
N GLN A 34 -20.42 -9.11 2.80
CA GLN A 34 -21.67 -8.77 2.13
C GLN A 34 -22.03 -7.31 2.36
N PHE A 35 -22.05 -6.83 3.61
CA PHE A 35 -22.41 -5.46 3.93
C PHE A 35 -21.43 -4.43 3.32
N ASN A 36 -20.13 -4.72 3.40
CA ASN A 36 -19.11 -3.75 3.02
C ASN A 36 -18.87 -3.70 1.51
N TYR A 37 -18.88 -4.84 0.82
CA TYR A 37 -18.45 -4.95 -0.57
C TYR A 37 -19.58 -5.25 -1.56
N ILE A 38 -20.67 -5.88 -1.14
CA ILE A 38 -21.82 -6.17 -1.99
C ILE A 38 -22.89 -5.08 -1.83
N GLU A 39 -23.37 -4.88 -0.59
CA GLU A 39 -24.42 -3.90 -0.30
C GLU A 39 -23.86 -2.46 -0.14
N ARG A 40 -22.56 -2.33 0.08
CA ARG A 40 -21.83 -1.05 0.21
C ARG A 40 -22.45 -0.11 1.23
N LEU A 41 -22.81 -0.67 2.38
CA LEU A 41 -23.34 0.14 3.47
C LEU A 41 -22.31 1.18 3.93
N PRO A 42 -22.73 2.40 4.25
CA PRO A 42 -21.84 3.42 4.77
C PRO A 42 -21.09 2.91 6.00
N GLN A 43 -19.79 3.16 6.05
CA GLN A 43 -18.95 2.82 7.18
C GLN A 43 -18.32 4.10 7.74
N ASP A 44 -18.37 4.23 9.06
CA ASP A 44 -17.63 5.29 9.72
C ASP A 44 -16.13 5.01 9.64
N GLN A 45 -15.36 6.04 9.35
CA GLN A 45 -13.90 5.94 9.37
C GLN A 45 -13.43 5.71 10.81
N THR A 46 -12.78 4.59 11.06
CA THR A 46 -12.19 4.32 12.37
C THR A 46 -10.93 5.17 12.59
N GLU A 47 -10.57 5.38 13.87
CA GLU A 47 -9.33 6.08 14.22
C GLU A 47 -8.09 5.40 13.59
N ALA A 48 -8.06 4.07 13.57
CA ALA A 48 -6.98 3.32 12.92
C ALA A 48 -6.90 3.58 11.40
N MET A 49 -8.04 3.70 10.72
CA MET A 49 -8.07 4.04 9.29
C MET A 49 -7.59 5.47 9.05
N ARG A 50 -8.05 6.42 9.89
CA ARG A 50 -7.63 7.82 9.84
C ARG A 50 -6.12 7.94 10.04
N LYS A 51 -5.58 7.30 11.09
CA LYS A 51 -4.15 7.23 11.38
C LYS A 51 -3.36 6.67 10.19
N GLY A 52 -3.82 5.54 9.64
CA GLY A 52 -3.20 4.92 8.47
C GLY A 52 -3.08 5.92 7.33
N THR A 53 -4.17 6.57 6.93
CA THR A 53 -4.19 7.54 5.84
C THR A 53 -3.22 8.70 6.08
N ILE A 54 -3.24 9.31 7.28
CA ILE A 54 -2.38 10.45 7.59
C ILE A 54 -0.90 10.07 7.49
N VAL A 55 -0.53 8.94 8.09
CA VAL A 55 0.87 8.49 8.12
C VAL A 55 1.35 8.07 6.73
N HIS A 56 0.53 7.37 5.96
CA HIS A 56 0.88 6.99 4.57
C HIS A 56 1.12 8.23 3.70
N ASN A 57 0.20 9.21 3.73
CA ASN A 57 0.35 10.45 2.96
C ASN A 57 1.61 11.22 3.36
N ALA A 58 1.88 11.37 4.67
CA ALA A 58 3.08 12.06 5.14
C ALA A 58 4.37 11.35 4.68
N ARG A 59 4.35 10.03 4.59
CA ARG A 59 5.49 9.24 4.10
C ARG A 59 5.69 9.33 2.59
N GLU A 60 4.63 9.39 1.83
CA GLU A 60 4.71 9.63 0.39
C GLU A 60 5.34 11.00 0.11
N GLU A 61 4.81 12.05 0.74
CA GLU A 61 5.33 13.41 0.60
C GLU A 61 6.77 13.55 1.10
N PHE A 62 7.16 12.81 2.14
CA PHE A 62 8.54 12.75 2.61
C PHE A 62 9.49 12.36 1.48
N PHE A 63 9.23 11.26 0.78
CA PHE A 63 10.10 10.81 -0.30
C PHE A 63 10.05 11.71 -1.54
N ASN A 64 8.90 12.32 -1.81
CA ASN A 64 8.75 13.28 -2.92
C ASN A 64 9.58 14.55 -2.71
N THR A 65 9.88 14.90 -1.45
CA THR A 65 10.58 16.14 -1.09
C THR A 65 11.98 15.94 -0.54
N PHE A 66 12.38 14.70 -0.26
CA PHE A 66 13.70 14.39 0.29
C PHE A 66 14.81 14.68 -0.73
N ASP A 67 15.72 15.60 -0.39
CA ASP A 67 16.88 15.93 -1.21
C ASP A 67 18.11 15.15 -0.77
N VAL A 68 18.45 14.11 -1.52
CA VAL A 68 19.60 13.23 -1.27
C VAL A 68 20.90 14.02 -1.23
N LYS A 69 21.13 14.95 -2.18
CA LYS A 69 22.38 15.72 -2.26
C LYS A 69 22.57 16.63 -1.05
N LYS A 70 21.49 17.24 -0.59
CA LYS A 70 21.50 18.06 0.63
C LYS A 70 21.79 17.19 1.87
N ALA A 71 21.19 16.02 1.94
CA ALA A 71 21.32 15.10 3.07
C ALA A 71 22.74 14.48 3.18
N GLU A 72 23.44 14.28 2.06
CA GLU A 72 24.78 13.67 2.04
C GLU A 72 25.82 14.39 2.92
N SER A 73 25.71 15.71 3.08
CA SER A 73 26.67 16.50 3.86
C SER A 73 26.28 16.66 5.34
N MET A 74 25.11 16.18 5.74
CA MET A 74 24.60 16.36 7.10
C MET A 74 25.21 15.35 8.07
N SER A 75 25.43 15.82 9.31
CA SER A 75 25.64 14.92 10.44
C SER A 75 24.37 14.16 10.79
N HIS A 76 24.47 13.10 11.57
CA HIS A 76 23.29 12.30 11.99
C HIS A 76 22.19 13.18 12.63
N SER A 77 22.55 14.08 13.55
CA SER A 77 21.57 14.94 14.23
C SER A 77 20.92 15.96 13.28
N GLU A 78 21.67 16.51 12.35
CA GLU A 78 21.14 17.41 11.32
C GLU A 78 20.21 16.66 10.39
N LEU A 79 20.55 15.42 10.01
CA LEU A 79 19.74 14.58 9.15
C LEU A 79 18.42 14.19 9.81
N VAL A 80 18.42 13.81 11.10
CA VAL A 80 17.19 13.55 11.85
C VAL A 80 16.29 14.78 11.87
N ASN A 81 16.85 15.96 12.19
CA ASN A 81 16.10 17.21 12.20
C ASN A 81 15.56 17.55 10.79
N TYR A 82 16.34 17.31 9.76
CA TYR A 82 15.90 17.47 8.38
C TYR A 82 14.73 16.54 8.05
N CYS A 83 14.84 15.25 8.35
CA CYS A 83 13.75 14.29 8.16
C CYS A 83 12.48 14.71 8.90
N MET A 84 12.60 15.18 10.15
CA MET A 84 11.46 15.66 10.94
C MET A 84 10.83 16.93 10.36
N SER A 85 11.59 17.75 9.65
CA SER A 85 11.08 18.98 9.02
C SER A 85 10.33 18.75 7.71
N LEU A 86 10.46 17.54 7.12
CA LEU A 86 9.76 17.18 5.89
C LEU A 86 8.35 16.70 6.23
N HIS A 87 7.33 17.47 5.88
CA HIS A 87 5.91 17.15 6.07
C HIS A 87 5.53 16.71 7.49
N PRO A 88 5.79 17.55 8.52
CA PRO A 88 5.41 17.25 9.88
C PRO A 88 3.88 17.09 9.98
N ILE A 89 3.44 16.15 10.82
CA ILE A 89 2.04 15.94 11.13
C ILE A 89 1.78 16.24 12.61
N ASP A 90 0.74 17.01 12.90
CA ASP A 90 0.39 17.36 14.28
C ASP A 90 -0.18 16.14 15.02
N ASP A 91 -1.07 15.41 14.33
CA ASP A 91 -1.60 14.14 14.84
C ASP A 91 -0.54 13.04 14.66
N TYR A 92 -0.31 12.23 15.70
CA TYR A 92 0.65 11.10 15.70
C TYR A 92 2.13 11.52 15.55
N SER A 93 2.49 12.68 16.11
CA SER A 93 3.86 13.24 16.05
C SER A 93 4.94 12.28 16.52
N GLU A 94 4.73 11.51 17.60
CA GLU A 94 5.67 10.50 18.11
C GLU A 94 5.96 9.40 17.08
N MET A 95 4.95 8.97 16.33
CA MET A 95 5.15 8.00 15.26
C MET A 95 5.95 8.61 14.13
N TYR A 96 5.65 9.84 13.73
CA TYR A 96 6.37 10.53 12.69
C TYR A 96 7.84 10.76 13.06
N GLU A 97 8.12 11.13 14.31
CA GLU A 97 9.47 11.23 14.85
C GLU A 97 10.22 9.91 14.75
N THR A 98 9.60 8.82 15.23
CA THR A 98 10.19 7.47 15.16
C THR A 98 10.52 7.08 13.71
N MET A 99 9.61 7.33 12.79
CA MET A 99 9.82 7.05 11.37
C MET A 99 10.91 7.94 10.76
N SER A 100 11.01 9.19 11.17
CA SER A 100 12.05 10.12 10.70
C SER A 100 13.44 9.70 11.15
N ILE A 101 13.57 9.23 12.40
CA ILE A 101 14.80 8.66 12.93
C ILE A 101 15.17 7.38 12.15
N PHE A 102 14.20 6.51 11.91
CA PHE A 102 14.42 5.30 11.11
C PHE A 102 14.95 5.62 9.72
N GLU A 103 14.36 6.57 9.01
CA GLU A 103 14.81 6.94 7.66
C GLU A 103 16.17 7.65 7.67
N ALA A 104 16.47 8.44 8.69
CA ALA A 104 17.80 9.03 8.83
C ALA A 104 18.88 7.94 9.01
N ASN A 105 18.60 6.92 9.82
CA ASN A 105 19.51 5.79 9.99
C ASN A 105 19.66 4.99 8.69
N ARG A 106 18.56 4.67 8.03
CA ARG A 106 18.57 3.97 6.73
C ARG A 106 19.35 4.72 5.66
N PHE A 107 19.24 6.07 5.64
CA PHE A 107 20.03 6.90 4.72
C PHE A 107 21.52 6.77 4.99
N ILE A 108 21.94 6.80 6.26
CA ILE A 108 23.36 6.66 6.63
C ILE A 108 23.87 5.27 6.23
N GLU A 109 23.14 4.21 6.54
CA GLU A 109 23.46 2.84 6.15
C GLU A 109 23.62 2.73 4.62
N SER A 110 22.64 3.24 3.86
CA SER A 110 22.71 3.25 2.39
C SER A 110 23.92 4.03 1.86
N LYS A 111 24.30 5.12 2.53
CA LYS A 111 25.49 5.89 2.17
C LYS A 111 26.78 5.13 2.44
N GLU A 112 26.90 4.47 3.59
CA GLU A 112 28.07 3.67 3.97
C GLU A 112 28.27 2.46 3.05
N GLU A 113 27.17 1.87 2.59
CA GLU A 113 27.15 0.75 1.66
C GLU A 113 27.30 1.16 0.19
N GLY A 114 27.26 2.47 -0.12
CA GLY A 114 27.31 2.96 -1.49
C GLY A 114 26.03 2.76 -2.30
N LEU A 115 24.90 2.60 -1.60
CA LEU A 115 23.57 2.30 -2.15
C LEU A 115 22.59 3.49 -2.08
N LEU A 116 23.08 4.72 -2.09
CA LEU A 116 22.23 5.92 -2.00
C LEU A 116 21.18 6.02 -3.09
N GLU A 117 21.43 5.45 -4.28
CA GLU A 117 20.47 5.43 -5.37
C GLU A 117 19.22 4.59 -5.01
N SER A 118 19.39 3.61 -4.12
CA SER A 118 18.31 2.75 -3.63
C SER A 118 17.54 3.34 -2.45
N PHE A 119 17.96 4.49 -1.91
CA PHE A 119 17.28 5.11 -0.76
C PHE A 119 15.91 5.65 -1.11
N ILE A 120 15.76 6.28 -2.26
CA ILE A 120 14.47 6.79 -2.73
C ILE A 120 13.69 5.68 -3.43
N PRO A 121 12.40 5.47 -3.12
CA PRO A 121 11.61 4.48 -3.84
C PRO A 121 11.47 4.86 -5.31
N VAL A 122 11.56 3.87 -6.19
CA VAL A 122 11.34 4.08 -7.64
C VAL A 122 9.87 4.28 -7.99
N ALA A 123 8.96 3.85 -7.10
CA ALA A 123 7.53 4.12 -7.22
C ALA A 123 6.83 4.06 -5.85
N ASN A 124 5.80 4.87 -5.68
CA ASN A 124 4.87 4.87 -4.56
C ASN A 124 3.49 4.39 -5.04
N GLU A 125 2.73 3.72 -4.17
CA GLU A 125 1.37 3.24 -4.44
C GLU A 125 1.23 2.45 -5.75
N VAL A 126 2.09 1.44 -5.93
CA VAL A 126 2.11 0.61 -7.14
C VAL A 126 0.89 -0.30 -7.17
N LEU A 127 -0.01 -0.07 -8.12
CA LEU A 127 -1.14 -0.96 -8.35
C LEU A 127 -0.66 -2.23 -9.07
N LEU A 128 -0.92 -3.36 -8.45
CA LEU A 128 -0.78 -4.68 -9.06
C LEU A 128 -2.16 -5.22 -9.42
N ASP A 129 -2.28 -5.75 -10.64
CA ASP A 129 -3.48 -6.42 -11.13
C ASP A 129 -3.06 -7.73 -11.81
N ALA A 130 -3.73 -8.83 -11.45
CA ALA A 130 -3.55 -10.13 -12.07
C ALA A 130 -4.91 -10.73 -12.40
N GLU A 131 -5.08 -11.16 -13.64
CA GLU A 131 -6.28 -11.82 -14.10
C GLU A 131 -6.14 -13.34 -13.98
N ILE A 132 -7.16 -13.97 -13.40
CA ILE A 132 -7.28 -15.43 -13.28
C ILE A 132 -8.65 -15.86 -13.79
N VAL A 133 -8.68 -16.81 -14.70
CA VAL A 133 -9.92 -17.45 -15.15
C VAL A 133 -10.19 -18.67 -14.28
N ILE A 134 -11.34 -18.71 -13.64
CA ILE A 134 -11.83 -19.85 -12.86
C ILE A 134 -12.84 -20.61 -13.72
N ASP A 135 -12.44 -21.77 -14.21
CA ASP A 135 -13.32 -22.68 -14.94
C ASP A 135 -14.44 -23.20 -14.01
N LYS A 136 -15.67 -23.30 -14.53
CA LYS A 136 -16.84 -23.79 -13.79
C LYS A 136 -16.67 -25.17 -13.16
N ASN A 137 -15.76 -25.98 -13.67
CA ASN A 137 -15.48 -27.33 -13.17
C ASN A 137 -14.26 -27.38 -12.22
N THR A 138 -13.64 -26.24 -11.89
CA THR A 138 -12.43 -26.19 -11.03
C THR A 138 -12.63 -26.92 -9.70
N ASN A 139 -13.85 -26.87 -9.14
CA ASN A 139 -14.19 -27.65 -7.94
C ASN A 139 -15.41 -28.55 -8.21
N PRO A 140 -15.19 -29.85 -8.49
CA PRO A 140 -16.30 -30.79 -8.79
C PRO A 140 -17.33 -30.94 -7.67
N LYS A 141 -16.96 -30.66 -6.40
CA LYS A 141 -17.89 -30.72 -5.26
C LYS A 141 -18.83 -29.51 -5.20
N PHE A 142 -18.38 -28.39 -5.77
CA PHE A 142 -19.12 -27.14 -5.81
C PHE A 142 -18.98 -26.53 -7.20
N PRO A 143 -19.64 -27.12 -8.22
CA PRO A 143 -19.55 -26.61 -9.59
C PRO A 143 -20.16 -25.20 -9.66
N LEU A 144 -19.50 -24.34 -10.38
CA LEU A 144 -20.01 -22.99 -10.67
C LEU A 144 -21.02 -23.08 -11.82
N ASP A 145 -21.92 -22.10 -11.92
CA ASP A 145 -22.90 -21.99 -13.00
C ASP A 145 -22.25 -21.65 -14.34
N ARG A 146 -21.11 -20.95 -14.31
CA ARG A 146 -20.33 -20.51 -15.46
C ARG A 146 -18.85 -20.33 -15.11
N ASP A 147 -18.02 -20.00 -16.08
CA ASP A 147 -16.65 -19.54 -15.86
C ASP A 147 -16.66 -18.10 -15.32
N TYR A 148 -15.68 -17.77 -14.48
CA TYR A 148 -15.51 -16.45 -13.91
C TYR A 148 -14.13 -15.91 -14.15
N THR A 149 -14.03 -14.63 -14.55
CA THR A 149 -12.77 -13.89 -14.53
C THR A 149 -12.60 -13.20 -13.19
N VAL A 150 -11.48 -13.45 -12.52
CA VAL A 150 -11.13 -12.85 -11.24
C VAL A 150 -9.95 -11.91 -11.44
N HIS A 151 -10.12 -10.64 -11.11
CA HIS A 151 -9.05 -9.67 -11.01
C HIS A 151 -8.57 -9.60 -9.56
N LEU A 152 -7.36 -10.07 -9.31
CA LEU A 152 -6.68 -9.91 -8.04
C LEU A 152 -5.96 -8.56 -8.05
N GLN A 153 -6.39 -7.65 -7.19
CA GLN A 153 -5.81 -6.31 -7.12
C GLN A 153 -5.15 -6.07 -5.76
N GLY A 154 -3.98 -5.45 -5.79
CA GLY A 154 -3.26 -5.01 -4.60
C GLY A 154 -2.52 -3.72 -4.86
N ILE A 155 -2.26 -2.95 -3.81
CA ILE A 155 -1.41 -1.77 -3.85
C ILE A 155 -0.20 -2.07 -2.96
N ILE A 156 0.99 -1.86 -3.51
CA ILE A 156 2.25 -1.88 -2.76
C ILE A 156 2.55 -0.44 -2.38
N ASP A 157 2.77 -0.18 -1.08
CA ASP A 157 3.00 1.18 -0.59
C ASP A 157 4.22 1.82 -1.26
N ARG A 158 5.31 1.05 -1.42
CA ARG A 158 6.54 1.50 -2.08
C ARG A 158 7.27 0.38 -2.78
N MET A 159 8.00 0.75 -3.81
CA MET A 159 8.90 -0.12 -4.53
C MET A 159 10.30 0.49 -4.53
N PHE A 160 11.28 -0.22 -4.01
CA PHE A 160 12.70 0.15 -4.09
C PHE A 160 13.39 -0.66 -5.17
N LEU A 161 14.53 -0.17 -5.64
CA LEU A 161 15.38 -0.88 -6.59
C LEU A 161 16.74 -1.15 -5.93
N GLU A 162 17.09 -2.43 -5.76
CA GLU A 162 18.38 -2.87 -5.21
C GLU A 162 18.96 -3.92 -6.14
N ASP A 163 20.19 -3.72 -6.59
CA ASP A 163 20.91 -4.64 -7.50
C ASP A 163 20.09 -5.09 -8.71
N GLY A 164 19.29 -4.18 -9.28
CA GLY A 164 18.41 -4.44 -10.42
C GLY A 164 17.14 -5.22 -10.08
N SER A 165 16.89 -5.51 -8.81
CA SER A 165 15.68 -6.18 -8.31
C SER A 165 14.72 -5.19 -7.68
N HIS A 166 13.42 -5.36 -7.98
CA HIS A 166 12.37 -4.56 -7.34
C HIS A 166 12.02 -5.15 -5.98
N ILE A 167 12.19 -4.35 -4.92
CA ILE A 167 11.91 -4.74 -3.53
C ILE A 167 10.63 -4.04 -3.08
N PRO A 168 9.52 -4.80 -2.89
CA PRO A 168 8.28 -4.24 -2.37
C PRO A 168 8.39 -3.95 -0.88
N PHE A 169 7.85 -2.82 -0.47
CA PHE A 169 7.79 -2.41 0.94
C PHE A 169 6.36 -2.05 1.32
N GLU A 170 5.88 -2.56 2.45
CA GLU A 170 4.56 -2.29 3.00
C GLU A 170 4.67 -1.68 4.40
N LEU A 171 4.05 -0.52 4.63
CA LEU A 171 4.02 0.17 5.91
C LEU A 171 2.82 -0.30 6.74
N LYS A 172 3.06 -0.71 7.98
CA LYS A 172 2.02 -1.03 8.96
C LYS A 172 2.03 -0.02 10.10
N THR A 173 0.89 0.61 10.34
CA THR A 173 0.68 1.64 11.38
C THR A 173 -0.13 1.12 12.58
N GLY A 174 -0.28 -0.21 12.67
CA GLY A 174 -1.14 -0.91 13.62
C GLY A 174 -0.80 -0.79 15.07
#